data_1a04de3270ca43273c44c4080f718066
#
_entry.id   1a04de3270ca43273c44c4080f718066
#
_cell.length_a   1.000
_cell.length_b   1.000
_cell.length_c   1.000
_cell.angle_alpha   90.00
_cell.angle_beta   90.00
_cell.angle_gamma   90.00
#
_symmetry.space_group_name_H-M   'P 1'
#
loop_
_entity.id
_entity.type
_entity.pdbx_description
1 polymer ?
#
loop_
_entity_poly.entity_id
_entity_poly.type
_entity_poly.pdbx_seq_one_letter_code
_entity_poly.pdbx_strand_id
1 'polypeptide(L)'
;MGTQIDHIVIAAPNLEDLVSRFEKLTGVKAVAGGRHDTGTANALVPLKEPKGSYLELIGPDPEADAVTQDNFAIATTQSTEPRVAAWCVRPDDLEALAAKRGTQSQLMSRHTPEGRTLTWRLILPEPGVDFAPVPFAIDWLGSPHPSKVTEPQVSVHSFTVHGHSEPDELPEPAVFQEGKPLLELVLESPKGRVNLSDL
;
A
#
# COMPACT_ATOMS: atom_id res chain seq x y z
N MET A 1 -4.98 -4.85 -21.86
CA MET A 1 -5.10 -4.16 -20.58
C MET A 1 -3.67 -4.01 -20.08
N GLY A 2 -3.37 -3.06 -19.25
CA GLY A 2 -2.00 -2.81 -18.78
C GLY A 2 -1.95 -2.91 -17.25
N THR A 3 -0.76 -2.86 -16.70
CA THR A 3 -0.54 -2.75 -15.25
C THR A 3 -1.30 -1.55 -14.69
N GLN A 4 -1.92 -1.71 -13.51
CA GLN A 4 -2.68 -0.67 -12.82
C GLN A 4 -2.13 -0.50 -11.40
N ILE A 5 -2.28 0.70 -10.81
CA ILE A 5 -2.06 0.85 -9.36
C ILE A 5 -3.13 0.03 -8.64
N ASP A 6 -2.69 -0.84 -7.75
CA ASP A 6 -3.56 -1.60 -6.85
C ASP A 6 -3.78 -0.85 -5.54
N HIS A 7 -2.70 -0.47 -4.86
CA HIS A 7 -2.76 0.34 -3.65
C HIS A 7 -1.47 1.08 -3.35
N ILE A 8 -1.59 2.09 -2.50
CA ILE A 8 -0.45 2.86 -1.97
C ILE A 8 -0.43 2.64 -0.46
N VAL A 9 0.74 2.32 0.09
CA VAL A 9 0.93 1.95 1.48
C VAL A 9 1.46 3.13 2.29
N ILE A 10 0.75 3.47 3.35
CA ILE A 10 1.15 4.46 4.35
C ILE A 10 1.47 3.70 5.63
N ALA A 11 2.74 3.68 6.02
CA ALA A 11 3.22 2.96 7.20
C ALA A 11 3.46 3.90 8.36
N ALA A 12 3.14 3.43 9.57
CA ALA A 12 3.42 4.14 10.83
C ALA A 12 3.74 3.15 11.96
N PRO A 13 4.44 3.59 13.01
CA PRO A 13 4.73 2.77 14.18
C PRO A 13 3.50 2.47 15.05
N ASN A 14 2.40 3.22 14.86
CA ASN A 14 1.14 3.04 15.55
C ASN A 14 -0.02 3.20 14.56
N LEU A 15 -0.74 2.11 14.28
CA LEU A 15 -1.85 2.10 13.33
C LEU A 15 -3.04 2.93 13.81
N GLU A 16 -3.37 2.89 15.10
CA GLU A 16 -4.53 3.62 15.66
C GLU A 16 -4.33 5.13 15.55
N ASP A 17 -3.12 5.60 15.87
CA ASP A 17 -2.74 7.00 15.71
C ASP A 17 -2.77 7.43 14.23
N LEU A 18 -2.23 6.61 13.33
CA LEU A 18 -2.28 6.86 11.88
C LEU A 18 -3.72 7.00 11.37
N VAL A 19 -4.61 6.08 11.73
CA VAL A 19 -6.03 6.12 11.35
C VAL A 19 -6.71 7.38 11.89
N SER A 20 -6.43 7.75 13.13
CA SER A 20 -6.98 8.97 13.76
C SER A 20 -6.50 10.24 13.07
N ARG A 21 -5.20 10.35 12.78
CA ARG A 21 -4.62 11.49 12.02
C ARG A 21 -5.20 11.59 10.62
N PHE A 22 -5.28 10.46 9.92
CA PHE A 22 -5.85 10.40 8.57
C PHE A 22 -7.31 10.90 8.55
N GLU A 23 -8.16 10.41 9.46
CA GLU A 23 -9.55 10.88 9.57
C GLU A 23 -9.63 12.38 9.92
N LYS A 24 -8.78 12.85 10.83
CA LYS A 24 -8.70 14.27 11.20
C LYS A 24 -8.34 15.16 10.00
N LEU A 25 -7.39 14.74 9.18
CA LEU A 25 -6.93 15.51 8.02
C LEU A 25 -7.91 15.46 6.86
N THR A 26 -8.42 14.29 6.52
CA THR A 26 -9.22 14.06 5.30
C THR A 26 -10.73 14.15 5.53
N GLY A 27 -11.20 13.92 6.76
CA GLY A 27 -12.61 13.75 7.08
C GLY A 27 -13.16 12.36 6.70
N VAL A 28 -12.27 11.42 6.31
CA VAL A 28 -12.67 10.08 5.85
C VAL A 28 -12.17 9.03 6.84
N LYS A 29 -13.09 8.19 7.32
CA LYS A 29 -12.78 7.09 8.22
C LYS A 29 -12.28 5.88 7.44
N ALA A 30 -11.09 5.39 7.78
CA ALA A 30 -10.58 4.13 7.27
C ALA A 30 -11.37 2.94 7.84
N VAL A 31 -11.55 1.89 7.03
CA VAL A 31 -12.22 0.65 7.42
C VAL A 31 -11.17 -0.37 7.88
N ALA A 32 -11.38 -1.03 9.02
CA ALA A 32 -10.48 -2.08 9.47
C ALA A 32 -10.32 -3.17 8.40
N GLY A 33 -9.10 -3.45 8.01
CA GLY A 33 -8.79 -4.42 6.96
C GLY A 33 -8.57 -5.83 7.51
N GLY A 34 -7.73 -5.94 8.52
CA GLY A 34 -7.42 -7.20 9.18
C GLY A 34 -5.98 -7.28 9.69
N ARG A 35 -5.61 -8.50 10.06
CA ARG A 35 -4.31 -8.85 10.66
C ARG A 35 -3.55 -9.76 9.71
N HIS A 36 -2.28 -9.46 9.48
CA HIS A 36 -1.39 -10.27 8.66
C HIS A 36 -0.67 -11.30 9.53
N ASP A 37 -0.40 -12.45 8.96
CA ASP A 37 0.38 -13.52 9.62
C ASP A 37 1.81 -13.07 9.97
N THR A 38 2.26 -11.96 9.38
CA THR A 38 3.59 -11.36 9.61
C THR A 38 3.64 -10.40 10.80
N GLY A 39 2.53 -10.22 11.55
CA GLY A 39 2.49 -9.39 12.75
C GLY A 39 2.20 -7.91 12.49
N THR A 40 1.63 -7.57 11.35
CA THR A 40 1.10 -6.25 11.06
C THR A 40 -0.43 -6.27 10.96
N ALA A 41 -1.05 -5.12 11.16
CA ALA A 41 -2.48 -4.90 10.92
C ALA A 41 -2.69 -3.70 10.00
N ASN A 42 -3.83 -3.64 9.32
CA ASN A 42 -4.12 -2.57 8.41
C ASN A 42 -5.55 -2.01 8.51
N ALA A 43 -5.71 -0.79 8.00
CA ALA A 43 -6.99 -0.16 7.71
C ALA A 43 -7.00 0.33 6.25
N LEU A 44 -8.16 0.35 5.62
CA LEU A 44 -8.34 0.47 4.18
C LEU A 44 -9.17 1.71 3.84
N VAL A 45 -8.75 2.44 2.81
CA VAL A 45 -9.46 3.60 2.28
C VAL A 45 -9.58 3.44 0.76
N PRO A 46 -10.75 2.99 0.24
CA PRO A 46 -10.99 2.92 -1.19
C PRO A 46 -10.85 4.27 -1.88
N LEU A 47 -10.27 4.29 -3.08
CA LEU A 47 -10.08 5.48 -3.89
C LEU A 47 -11.15 5.62 -4.97
N LYS A 48 -11.64 6.86 -5.19
CA LYS A 48 -12.46 7.21 -6.36
C LYS A 48 -11.64 7.14 -7.64
N GLU A 49 -10.43 7.69 -7.57
CA GLU A 49 -9.44 7.66 -8.66
C GLU A 49 -8.03 7.43 -8.07
N PRO A 50 -7.25 6.53 -8.67
CA PRO A 50 -7.61 5.62 -9.77
C PRO A 50 -8.64 4.58 -9.31
N LYS A 51 -9.62 4.27 -10.18
CA LYS A 51 -10.69 3.31 -9.87
C LYS A 51 -10.16 1.91 -9.58
N GLY A 52 -10.73 1.26 -8.57
CA GLY A 52 -10.36 -0.10 -8.22
C GLY A 52 -9.04 -0.18 -7.46
N SER A 53 -8.59 0.92 -6.87
CA SER A 53 -7.43 1.00 -5.97
C SER A 53 -7.84 1.47 -4.57
N TYR A 54 -6.90 1.44 -3.63
CA TYR A 54 -7.13 1.87 -2.25
C TYR A 54 -5.83 2.36 -1.61
N LEU A 55 -5.95 3.06 -0.47
CA LEU A 55 -4.84 3.30 0.43
C LEU A 55 -4.84 2.21 1.51
N GLU A 56 -3.68 1.69 1.82
CA GLU A 56 -3.44 0.81 2.96
C GLU A 56 -2.71 1.58 4.05
N LEU A 57 -3.39 1.81 5.16
CA LEU A 57 -2.78 2.30 6.38
C LEU A 57 -2.29 1.09 7.17
N ILE A 58 -0.97 0.94 7.39
CA ILE A 58 -0.40 -0.25 8.02
C ILE A 58 0.47 0.11 9.22
N GLY A 59 0.43 -0.73 10.24
CA GLY A 59 1.26 -0.63 11.44
C GLY A 59 1.48 -1.98 12.09
N PRO A 60 2.32 -2.06 13.13
CA PRO A 60 2.43 -3.27 13.94
C PRO A 60 1.08 -3.67 14.51
N ASP A 61 0.79 -4.96 14.53
CA ASP A 61 -0.38 -5.50 15.21
C ASP A 61 -0.10 -5.56 16.72
N PRO A 62 -0.85 -4.83 17.57
CA PRO A 62 -0.60 -4.78 19.01
C PRO A 62 -0.88 -6.11 19.70
N GLU A 63 -1.58 -7.04 19.05
CA GLU A 63 -1.90 -8.36 19.61
C GLU A 63 -0.98 -9.47 19.05
N ALA A 64 -0.02 -9.15 18.18
CA ALA A 64 0.94 -10.11 17.68
C ALA A 64 2.06 -10.33 18.68
N ASP A 65 2.43 -11.60 18.93
CA ASP A 65 3.54 -11.96 19.84
C ASP A 65 4.89 -11.46 19.34
N ALA A 66 5.05 -11.34 18.03
CA ALA A 66 6.23 -10.76 17.39
C ALA A 66 5.89 -10.29 15.96
N VAL A 67 6.56 -9.21 15.54
CA VAL A 67 6.57 -8.80 14.14
C VAL A 67 7.69 -9.56 13.45
N THR A 68 7.37 -10.39 12.45
CA THR A 68 8.41 -11.03 11.65
C THR A 68 9.17 -9.95 10.88
N GLN A 69 10.47 -10.13 10.73
CA GLN A 69 11.34 -9.18 10.02
C GLN A 69 11.15 -9.30 8.49
N ASP A 70 9.91 -9.13 8.01
CA ASP A 70 9.68 -8.89 6.59
C ASP A 70 9.82 -7.40 6.27
N ASN A 71 9.92 -7.08 4.98
CA ASN A 71 10.17 -5.71 4.54
C ASN A 71 9.05 -4.73 4.95
N PHE A 72 7.80 -5.18 5.08
CA PHE A 72 6.69 -4.34 5.54
C PHE A 72 6.73 -4.11 7.04
N ALA A 73 7.01 -5.15 7.80
CA ALA A 73 7.20 -5.06 9.23
C ALA A 73 8.34 -4.09 9.57
N ILE A 74 9.44 -4.16 8.83
CA ILE A 74 10.58 -3.24 8.97
C ILE A 74 10.13 -1.80 8.66
N ALA A 75 9.37 -1.58 7.58
CA ALA A 75 8.89 -0.24 7.24
C ALA A 75 8.01 0.39 8.32
N THR A 76 7.22 -0.42 9.04
CA THR A 76 6.37 0.06 10.14
C THR A 76 7.14 0.28 11.44
N THR A 77 8.08 -0.60 11.78
CA THR A 77 8.79 -0.57 13.06
C THR A 77 9.99 0.36 13.08
N GLN A 78 10.61 0.65 11.94
CA GLN A 78 11.76 1.56 11.85
C GLN A 78 11.36 3.03 11.60
N SER A 79 10.11 3.30 11.27
CA SER A 79 9.63 4.67 11.11
C SER A 79 9.28 5.26 12.47
N THR A 80 9.66 6.51 12.72
CA THR A 80 9.22 7.28 13.90
C THR A 80 7.97 8.09 13.63
N GLU A 81 7.66 8.34 12.35
CA GLU A 81 6.52 9.13 11.89
C GLU A 81 5.82 8.40 10.71
N PRO A 82 4.54 8.68 10.46
CA PRO A 82 3.84 8.19 9.28
C PRO A 82 4.55 8.56 7.98
N ARG A 83 4.57 7.67 7.00
CA ARG A 83 5.13 7.94 5.68
C ARG A 83 4.48 7.12 4.59
N VAL A 84 4.48 7.62 3.36
CA VAL A 84 4.21 6.78 2.18
C VAL A 84 5.41 5.86 2.01
N ALA A 85 5.21 4.57 2.29
CA ALA A 85 6.31 3.62 2.45
C ALA A 85 6.52 2.73 1.22
N ALA A 86 5.45 2.42 0.49
CA ALA A 86 5.47 1.52 -0.65
C ALA A 86 4.26 1.75 -1.55
N TRP A 87 4.28 1.15 -2.72
CA TRP A 87 3.14 1.11 -3.62
C TRP A 87 3.09 -0.20 -4.40
N CYS A 88 1.89 -0.59 -4.78
CA CYS A 88 1.60 -1.87 -5.39
C CYS A 88 0.95 -1.70 -6.75
N VAL A 89 1.34 -2.54 -7.69
CA VAL A 89 0.71 -2.65 -8.99
C VAL A 89 0.01 -4.01 -9.16
N ARG A 90 -1.04 -4.02 -9.95
CA ARG A 90 -1.73 -5.24 -10.39
C ARG A 90 -1.48 -5.41 -11.88
N PRO A 91 -0.55 -6.30 -12.27
CA PRO A 91 -0.31 -6.65 -13.67
C PRO A 91 -1.42 -7.56 -14.19
N ASP A 92 -1.58 -7.65 -15.52
CA ASP A 92 -2.47 -8.63 -16.15
C ASP A 92 -2.01 -10.09 -15.91
N ASP A 93 -0.70 -10.32 -15.78
CA ASP A 93 -0.08 -11.61 -15.51
C ASP A 93 1.08 -11.44 -14.51
N LEU A 94 0.84 -11.87 -13.27
CA LEU A 94 1.82 -11.78 -12.19
C LEU A 94 3.03 -12.69 -12.42
N GLU A 95 2.81 -13.90 -12.94
CA GLU A 95 3.89 -14.87 -13.14
C GLU A 95 4.80 -14.47 -14.31
N ALA A 96 4.25 -13.85 -15.35
CA ALA A 96 5.05 -13.26 -16.42
C ALA A 96 5.93 -12.10 -15.90
N LEU A 97 5.38 -11.27 -15.01
CA LEU A 97 6.16 -10.20 -14.35
C LEU A 97 7.23 -10.78 -13.44
N ALA A 98 6.93 -11.85 -12.67
CA ALA A 98 7.90 -12.54 -11.82
C ALA A 98 9.08 -13.06 -12.65
N ALA A 99 8.80 -13.72 -13.77
CA ALA A 99 9.82 -14.22 -14.69
C ALA A 99 10.68 -13.08 -15.28
N LYS A 100 10.05 -11.96 -15.68
CA LYS A 100 10.76 -10.75 -16.16
C LYS A 100 11.71 -10.18 -15.11
N ARG A 101 11.29 -10.14 -13.84
CA ARG A 101 12.09 -9.66 -12.71
C ARG A 101 13.09 -10.67 -12.15
N GLY A 102 13.12 -11.92 -12.67
CA GLY A 102 13.99 -12.98 -12.18
C GLY A 102 13.68 -13.45 -10.76
N THR A 103 12.42 -13.33 -10.32
CA THR A 103 11.97 -13.66 -8.97
C THR A 103 10.75 -14.61 -9.00
N GLN A 104 10.19 -14.92 -7.85
CA GLN A 104 9.01 -15.78 -7.70
C GLN A 104 7.93 -15.07 -6.89
N SER A 105 6.67 -15.31 -7.22
CA SER A 105 5.56 -14.85 -6.43
C SER A 105 5.41 -15.68 -5.15
N GLN A 106 4.99 -15.04 -4.07
CA GLN A 106 4.77 -15.66 -2.76
C GLN A 106 3.29 -15.64 -2.41
N LEU A 107 2.77 -16.75 -1.87
CA LEU A 107 1.41 -16.83 -1.35
C LEU A 107 1.36 -16.16 0.02
N MET A 108 0.43 -15.23 0.18
CA MET A 108 0.20 -14.49 1.43
C MET A 108 -1.27 -14.59 1.84
N SER A 109 -1.56 -14.29 3.11
CA SER A 109 -2.91 -14.26 3.63
C SER A 109 -3.09 -13.24 4.74
N ARG A 110 -4.36 -12.90 5.02
CA ARG A 110 -4.77 -12.18 6.23
C ARG A 110 -6.16 -12.61 6.67
N HIS A 111 -6.45 -12.43 7.93
CA HIS A 111 -7.78 -12.62 8.49
C HIS A 111 -8.53 -11.28 8.54
N THR A 112 -9.75 -11.25 7.99
CA THR A 112 -10.63 -10.08 8.11
C THR A 112 -11.27 -10.03 9.50
N PRO A 113 -11.79 -8.86 9.95
CA PRO A 113 -12.52 -8.76 11.23
C PRO A 113 -13.70 -9.73 11.35
N GLU A 114 -14.31 -10.13 10.21
CA GLU A 114 -15.42 -11.10 10.18
C GLU A 114 -14.94 -12.56 10.17
N GLY A 115 -13.63 -12.80 10.35
CA GLY A 115 -13.05 -14.15 10.42
C GLY A 115 -12.86 -14.86 9.08
N ARG A 116 -12.96 -14.14 7.95
CA ARG A 116 -12.65 -14.72 6.63
C ARG A 116 -11.16 -14.61 6.34
N THR A 117 -10.59 -15.63 5.71
CA THR A 117 -9.22 -15.57 5.19
C THR A 117 -9.25 -15.09 3.74
N LEU A 118 -8.51 -14.01 3.46
CA LEU A 118 -8.19 -13.58 2.10
C LEU A 118 -6.81 -14.08 1.73
N THR A 119 -6.64 -14.51 0.50
CA THR A 119 -5.36 -14.99 -0.04
C THR A 119 -5.01 -14.24 -1.31
N TRP A 120 -3.73 -14.00 -1.51
CA TRP A 120 -3.19 -13.37 -2.72
C TRP A 120 -1.75 -13.84 -2.96
N ARG A 121 -1.21 -13.55 -4.12
CA ARG A 121 0.22 -13.71 -4.40
C ARG A 121 0.88 -12.36 -4.54
N LEU A 122 2.10 -12.23 -4.02
CA LEU A 122 2.93 -11.02 -4.13
C LEU A 122 4.26 -11.32 -4.83
N ILE A 123 4.73 -10.35 -5.61
CA ILE A 123 6.13 -10.20 -5.95
C ILE A 123 6.65 -9.04 -5.11
N LEU A 124 7.50 -9.33 -4.13
CA LEU A 124 8.18 -8.32 -3.33
C LEU A 124 9.50 -7.92 -3.98
N PRO A 125 9.96 -6.67 -3.82
CA PRO A 125 11.34 -6.31 -4.12
C PRO A 125 12.31 -7.19 -3.34
N GLU A 126 13.51 -7.36 -3.87
CA GLU A 126 14.56 -8.10 -3.15
C GLU A 126 14.88 -7.43 -1.80
N PRO A 127 15.31 -8.22 -0.80
CA PRO A 127 15.71 -7.67 0.50
C PRO A 127 16.83 -6.61 0.33
N GLY A 128 16.60 -5.44 0.96
CA GLY A 128 17.53 -4.31 0.86
C GLY A 128 17.29 -3.36 -0.32
N VAL A 129 16.36 -3.68 -1.21
CA VAL A 129 15.88 -2.74 -2.23
C VAL A 129 14.86 -1.80 -1.60
N ASP A 130 15.04 -0.49 -1.84
CA ASP A 130 14.08 0.50 -1.38
C ASP A 130 12.76 0.37 -2.16
N PHE A 131 11.63 0.27 -1.43
CA PHE A 131 10.30 0.19 -2.02
C PHE A 131 9.86 1.49 -2.73
N ALA A 132 10.54 2.60 -2.51
CA ALA A 132 10.10 3.86 -3.07
C ALA A 132 10.06 3.84 -4.60
N PRO A 133 11.15 3.52 -5.33
CA PRO A 133 11.09 3.57 -6.79
C PRO A 133 10.44 2.33 -7.44
N VAL A 134 10.52 1.16 -6.80
CA VAL A 134 10.09 -0.10 -7.41
C VAL A 134 8.79 -0.60 -6.77
N PRO A 135 7.67 -0.68 -7.51
CA PRO A 135 6.44 -1.21 -6.96
C PRO A 135 6.56 -2.73 -6.71
N PHE A 136 5.97 -3.19 -5.63
CA PHE A 136 5.64 -4.60 -5.53
C PHE A 136 4.38 -4.91 -6.37
N ALA A 137 4.10 -6.19 -6.61
CA ALA A 137 2.99 -6.57 -7.48
C ALA A 137 2.11 -7.64 -6.82
N ILE A 138 0.81 -7.61 -7.14
CA ILE A 138 -0.20 -8.47 -6.51
C ILE A 138 -1.14 -9.12 -7.53
N ASP A 139 -1.54 -10.37 -7.21
CA ASP A 139 -2.70 -11.06 -7.77
C ASP A 139 -3.59 -11.53 -6.62
N TRP A 140 -4.83 -11.09 -6.60
CA TRP A 140 -5.80 -11.38 -5.53
C TRP A 140 -6.38 -12.80 -5.57
N LEU A 141 -6.06 -13.61 -6.57
CA LEU A 141 -6.54 -15.01 -6.71
C LEU A 141 -8.08 -15.15 -6.58
N GLY A 142 -8.83 -14.13 -6.99
CA GLY A 142 -10.28 -14.08 -6.86
C GLY A 142 -10.79 -13.70 -5.46
N SER A 143 -9.94 -13.40 -4.50
CA SER A 143 -10.34 -12.82 -3.21
C SER A 143 -11.04 -11.48 -3.40
N PRO A 144 -12.03 -11.11 -2.56
CA PRO A 144 -12.68 -9.81 -2.60
C PRO A 144 -11.67 -8.66 -2.50
N HIS A 145 -11.71 -7.77 -3.49
CA HIS A 145 -10.74 -6.66 -3.56
C HIS A 145 -11.05 -5.57 -2.53
N PRO A 146 -10.04 -5.06 -1.79
CA PRO A 146 -10.21 -4.04 -0.74
C PRO A 146 -10.83 -2.72 -1.19
N SER A 147 -10.72 -2.36 -2.47
CA SER A 147 -11.39 -1.15 -2.99
C SER A 147 -12.92 -1.18 -2.92
N LYS A 148 -13.51 -2.32 -2.51
CA LYS A 148 -14.97 -2.51 -2.42
C LYS A 148 -15.49 -2.59 -0.98
N VAL A 149 -14.64 -2.32 0.02
CA VAL A 149 -15.04 -2.45 1.44
C VAL A 149 -16.01 -1.34 1.89
N THR A 150 -15.99 -0.19 1.23
CA THR A 150 -16.92 0.93 1.44
C THR A 150 -16.95 1.83 0.21
N GLU A 151 -17.89 2.78 0.17
CA GLU A 151 -17.94 3.80 -0.89
C GLU A 151 -16.71 4.71 -0.82
N PRO A 152 -15.99 4.90 -1.95
CA PRO A 152 -14.80 5.72 -1.97
C PRO A 152 -15.11 7.21 -1.83
N GLN A 153 -14.32 7.94 -1.05
CA GLN A 153 -14.50 9.36 -0.80
C GLN A 153 -13.26 10.21 -1.11
N VAL A 154 -12.13 9.56 -1.40
CA VAL A 154 -10.82 10.18 -1.64
C VAL A 154 -10.34 9.86 -3.04
N SER A 155 -9.64 10.78 -3.69
CA SER A 155 -8.94 10.56 -4.96
C SER A 155 -7.46 10.89 -4.81
N VAL A 156 -6.61 10.23 -5.59
CA VAL A 156 -5.23 10.68 -5.78
C VAL A 156 -5.26 11.95 -6.62
N HIS A 157 -4.72 13.04 -6.07
CA HIS A 157 -4.50 14.29 -6.81
C HIS A 157 -3.17 14.24 -7.57
N SER A 158 -2.11 13.77 -6.90
CA SER A 158 -0.80 13.50 -7.51
C SER A 158 -0.09 12.40 -6.74
N PHE A 159 0.68 11.59 -7.47
CA PHE A 159 1.54 10.58 -6.90
C PHE A 159 2.88 10.62 -7.64
N THR A 160 3.93 11.03 -6.94
CA THR A 160 5.28 11.15 -7.50
C THR A 160 6.20 10.09 -6.89
N VAL A 161 6.85 9.34 -7.77
CA VAL A 161 7.83 8.31 -7.44
C VAL A 161 9.21 8.87 -7.75
N HIS A 162 10.02 9.09 -6.72
CA HIS A 162 11.40 9.54 -6.88
C HIS A 162 12.35 8.35 -6.82
N GLY A 163 13.39 8.35 -7.64
CA GLY A 163 14.41 7.31 -7.67
C GLY A 163 15.57 7.67 -8.59
N HIS A 164 16.57 6.79 -8.65
CA HIS A 164 17.73 6.97 -9.55
C HIS A 164 17.44 6.52 -10.98
N SER A 165 16.37 5.73 -11.19
CA SER A 165 15.90 5.28 -12.49
C SER A 165 14.39 5.06 -12.45
N GLU A 166 13.74 5.34 -13.58
CA GLU A 166 12.31 5.09 -13.73
C GLU A 166 12.01 3.59 -13.64
N PRO A 167 10.97 3.19 -12.86
CA PRO A 167 10.57 1.79 -12.79
C PRO A 167 9.95 1.32 -14.11
N ASP A 168 10.12 0.07 -14.45
CA ASP A 168 9.53 -0.54 -15.66
C ASP A 168 7.99 -0.49 -15.67
N GLU A 169 7.36 -0.54 -14.50
CA GLU A 169 5.93 -0.43 -14.30
C GLU A 169 5.63 0.92 -13.63
N LEU A 170 5.14 1.88 -14.40
CA LEU A 170 4.72 3.21 -13.94
C LEU A 170 3.32 3.54 -14.48
N PRO A 171 2.25 2.87 -13.98
CA PRO A 171 0.90 3.17 -14.43
C PRO A 171 0.40 4.52 -13.90
N GLU A 172 -0.43 5.21 -14.70
CA GLU A 172 -1.11 6.43 -14.25
C GLU A 172 -1.91 6.19 -12.94
N PRO A 173 -1.96 7.20 -12.05
CA PRO A 173 -1.44 8.56 -12.15
C PRO A 173 -0.01 8.74 -11.60
N ALA A 174 0.79 7.66 -11.42
CA ALA A 174 2.15 7.78 -10.95
C ALA A 174 3.03 8.52 -11.97
N VAL A 175 3.87 9.44 -11.49
CA VAL A 175 4.84 10.19 -12.28
C VAL A 175 6.22 9.97 -11.68
N PHE A 176 7.20 9.69 -12.52
CA PHE A 176 8.59 9.55 -12.09
C PHE A 176 9.32 10.90 -12.08
N GLN A 177 10.13 11.08 -11.06
CA GLN A 177 11.08 12.19 -10.98
C GLN A 177 12.44 11.66 -10.48
N GLU A 178 13.51 11.97 -11.19
CA GLU A 178 14.86 11.59 -10.77
C GLU A 178 15.22 12.28 -9.44
N GLY A 179 15.75 11.50 -8.48
CA GLY A 179 16.09 12.00 -7.16
C GLY A 179 16.45 10.89 -6.17
N LYS A 180 16.54 11.26 -4.90
CA LYS A 180 16.65 10.28 -3.82
C LYS A 180 15.33 9.49 -3.72
N PRO A 181 15.39 8.18 -3.41
CA PRO A 181 14.18 7.38 -3.23
C PRO A 181 13.20 8.01 -2.24
N LEU A 182 11.98 8.32 -2.74
CA LEU A 182 10.91 8.96 -1.97
C LEU A 182 9.57 8.74 -2.70
N LEU A 183 8.49 8.62 -1.96
CA LEU A 183 7.13 8.64 -2.48
C LEU A 183 6.39 9.87 -1.94
N GLU A 184 5.85 10.68 -2.83
CA GLU A 184 5.03 11.85 -2.49
C GLU A 184 3.60 11.62 -2.95
N LEU A 185 2.65 11.78 -2.04
CA LEU A 185 1.23 11.55 -2.30
C LEU A 185 0.41 12.74 -1.83
N VAL A 186 -0.36 13.30 -2.74
CA VAL A 186 -1.35 14.34 -2.46
C VAL A 186 -2.73 13.79 -2.78
N LEU A 187 -3.67 13.95 -1.86
CA LEU A 187 -5.05 13.49 -1.98
C LEU A 187 -6.00 14.65 -2.15
N GLU A 188 -7.08 14.42 -2.90
CA GLU A 188 -8.29 15.23 -2.86
C GLU A 188 -9.30 14.55 -1.96
N SER A 189 -9.77 15.22 -0.91
CA SER A 189 -10.62 14.67 0.14
C SER A 189 -11.83 15.58 0.43
N PRO A 190 -12.83 15.16 1.21
CA PRO A 190 -13.93 16.02 1.66
C PRO A 190 -13.50 17.30 2.38
N LYS A 191 -12.31 17.30 3.01
CA LYS A 191 -11.73 18.50 3.65
C LYS A 191 -10.80 19.30 2.74
N GLY A 192 -10.72 18.94 1.46
CA GLY A 192 -9.85 19.56 0.47
C GLY A 192 -8.59 18.75 0.21
N ARG A 193 -7.60 19.43 -0.30
CA ARG A 193 -6.32 18.82 -0.70
C ARG A 193 -5.43 18.57 0.51
N VAL A 194 -4.91 17.36 0.63
CA VAL A 194 -4.08 16.90 1.74
C VAL A 194 -2.76 16.32 1.21
N ASN A 195 -1.64 16.85 1.65
CA ASN A 195 -0.33 16.24 1.42
C ASN A 195 -0.07 15.20 2.53
N LEU A 196 0.30 13.98 2.16
CA LEU A 196 0.52 12.89 3.13
C LEU A 196 1.82 13.05 3.95
N SER A 197 2.66 14.03 3.61
CA SER A 197 3.77 14.47 4.49
C SER A 197 3.29 15.21 5.74
N ASP A 198 2.00 15.58 5.80
CA ASP A 198 1.41 16.30 6.94
C ASP A 198 0.78 15.34 7.99
N LEU A 199 0.87 14.01 7.75
CA LEU A 199 0.48 12.96 8.69
C LEU A 199 1.52 12.81 9.84
#